data_7c17be522f61cc64200c05ea56d8feb0
#
_entry.id   7c17be522f61cc64200c05ea56d8feb0
#
_cell.length_a   1.000
_cell.length_b   1.000
_cell.length_c   1.000
_cell.angle_alpha   90.00
_cell.angle_beta   90.00
_cell.angle_gamma   90.00
#
_symmetry.space_group_name_H-M   'P 1'
#
loop_
_entity.id
_entity.type
_entity.pdbx_description
1 polymer ?
#
loop_
_entity_poly.entity_id
_entity_poly.type
_entity_poly.pdbx_seq_one_letter_code
_entity_poly.pdbx_strand_id
1 'polypeptide(L)'
;METFKITTDETLRETIQHGNNRYPFAYYPDNIWKFDFHRIDWHWHHELEFLYTAEGTALCLIGTSKIELHKGCGIFINSGVLHRFEAQSSTFAPNIVFSPTLLAPEN
;
A
#
# COMPACT_ATOMS: atom_id res chain seq x y z
N MET A 1 -17.31 -7.31 -14.33
CA MET A 1 -16.62 -7.30 -13.02
C MET A 1 -15.82 -6.03 -12.87
N GLU A 2 -15.99 -5.40 -11.74
CA GLU A 2 -15.26 -4.16 -11.45
C GLU A 2 -13.86 -4.46 -10.94
N THR A 3 -12.87 -3.78 -11.49
CA THR A 3 -11.49 -3.89 -11.03
C THR A 3 -11.04 -2.53 -10.51
N PHE A 4 -9.99 -2.55 -9.69
CA PHE A 4 -9.42 -1.36 -9.08
C PHE A 4 -8.05 -1.06 -9.67
N LYS A 5 -7.67 0.19 -9.64
CA LYS A 5 -6.31 0.60 -9.92
C LYS A 5 -6.02 1.91 -9.19
N ILE A 6 -4.75 2.13 -8.89
CA ILE A 6 -4.30 3.41 -8.36
C ILE A 6 -4.01 4.37 -9.50
N THR A 7 -4.05 5.65 -9.20
CA THR A 7 -3.68 6.69 -10.17
C THR A 7 -2.41 7.38 -9.71
N THR A 8 -1.48 7.53 -10.63
CA THR A 8 -0.18 8.14 -10.35
C THR A 8 0.11 9.22 -11.36
N ASP A 9 1.02 10.12 -11.00
CA ASP A 9 1.56 11.09 -11.95
C ASP A 9 2.74 10.47 -12.73
N GLU A 10 3.41 11.27 -13.53
CA GLU A 10 4.52 10.80 -14.37
C GLU A 10 5.74 10.33 -13.59
N THR A 11 5.84 10.68 -12.29
CA THR A 11 6.91 10.22 -11.42
C THR A 11 6.52 8.98 -10.62
N LEU A 12 5.35 8.43 -10.88
CA LEU A 12 4.72 7.32 -10.15
C LEU A 12 4.27 7.71 -8.74
N ARG A 13 4.18 9.02 -8.43
CA ARG A 13 3.59 9.47 -7.20
C ARG A 13 2.08 9.27 -7.26
N GLU A 14 1.52 8.64 -6.23
CA GLU A 14 0.08 8.46 -6.14
C GLU A 14 -0.61 9.82 -5.99
N THR A 15 -1.65 10.07 -6.81
CA THR A 15 -2.29 11.38 -6.87
C THR A 15 -3.35 11.59 -5.81
N ILE A 16 -3.77 10.51 -5.11
CA ILE A 16 -4.76 10.59 -4.05
C ILE A 16 -4.06 10.91 -2.74
N GLN A 17 -4.61 11.87 -2.01
CA GLN A 17 -4.15 12.15 -0.65
C GLN A 17 -4.78 11.17 0.32
N HIS A 18 -3.97 10.56 1.18
CA HIS A 18 -4.43 9.59 2.18
C HIS A 18 -4.64 10.28 3.51
N GLY A 19 -5.92 10.47 3.86
CA GLY A 19 -6.28 11.18 5.07
C GLY A 19 -6.30 12.69 4.86
N ASN A 20 -6.36 13.42 5.96
CA ASN A 20 -6.37 14.88 5.97
C ASN A 20 -5.82 15.40 7.29
N ASN A 21 -5.84 16.72 7.51
CA ASN A 21 -5.26 17.32 8.72
C ASN A 21 -5.93 16.86 10.01
N ARG A 22 -7.22 16.57 9.95
CA ARG A 22 -7.99 16.12 11.12
C ARG A 22 -7.83 14.62 11.32
N TYR A 23 -7.81 13.85 10.24
CA TYR A 23 -7.64 12.40 10.26
C TYR A 23 -6.46 12.06 9.33
N PRO A 24 -5.22 12.16 9.83
CA PRO A 24 -4.04 12.02 8.96
C PRO A 24 -3.71 10.55 8.66
N PHE A 25 -4.73 9.76 8.37
CA PHE A 25 -4.58 8.36 8.01
C PHE A 25 -5.77 7.90 7.17
N ALA A 26 -5.59 6.80 6.45
CA ALA A 26 -6.65 6.12 5.72
C ALA A 26 -6.44 4.62 5.83
N TYR A 27 -7.54 3.88 5.96
CA TYR A 27 -7.53 2.42 6.02
C TYR A 27 -8.14 1.87 4.75
N TYR A 28 -7.45 0.88 4.15
CA TYR A 28 -7.91 0.24 2.91
C TYR A 28 -8.01 -1.26 3.11
N PRO A 29 -9.21 -1.84 3.06
CA PRO A 29 -9.39 -3.29 3.11
C PRO A 29 -9.21 -3.90 1.72
N ASP A 30 -8.01 -3.80 1.18
CA ASP A 30 -7.74 -4.17 -0.20
C ASP A 30 -7.60 -5.67 -0.40
N ASN A 31 -8.20 -6.19 -1.47
CA ASN A 31 -7.85 -7.49 -2.01
C ASN A 31 -7.04 -7.23 -3.29
N ILE A 32 -5.77 -7.60 -3.26
CA ILE A 32 -4.84 -7.31 -4.37
C ILE A 32 -5.32 -7.96 -5.67
N TRP A 33 -5.97 -9.12 -5.58
CA TRP A 33 -6.48 -9.85 -6.75
C TRP A 33 -7.52 -9.04 -7.54
N LYS A 34 -8.20 -8.12 -6.89
CA LYS A 34 -9.26 -7.31 -7.51
C LYS A 34 -8.73 -6.10 -8.28
N PHE A 35 -7.46 -5.79 -8.15
CA PHE A 35 -6.84 -4.70 -8.91
C PHE A 35 -6.53 -5.16 -10.34
N ASP A 36 -6.41 -4.21 -11.26
CA ASP A 36 -6.03 -4.49 -12.65
C ASP A 36 -4.72 -5.29 -12.68
N PHE A 37 -4.68 -6.35 -13.48
CA PHE A 37 -3.53 -7.25 -13.60
C PHE A 37 -3.15 -7.91 -12.27
N HIS A 38 -4.08 -7.95 -11.31
CA HIS A 38 -3.90 -8.57 -9.98
C HIS A 38 -2.71 -7.98 -9.24
N ARG A 39 -2.57 -6.65 -9.34
CA ARG A 39 -1.48 -5.96 -8.67
C ARG A 39 -1.83 -4.51 -8.37
N ILE A 40 -1.24 -3.98 -7.30
CA ILE A 40 -1.21 -2.55 -7.01
C ILE A 40 0.13 -2.09 -7.54
N ASP A 41 0.13 -1.45 -8.70
CA ASP A 41 1.32 -1.20 -9.48
C ASP A 41 2.27 -0.19 -8.83
N TRP A 42 3.47 -0.05 -9.38
CA TRP A 42 4.51 0.82 -8.85
C TRP A 42 3.98 2.22 -8.54
N HIS A 43 4.17 2.64 -7.28
CA HIS A 43 3.79 3.98 -6.83
C HIS A 43 4.57 4.35 -5.58
N TRP A 44 4.54 5.62 -5.25
CA TRP A 44 5.08 6.12 -3.99
C TRP A 44 4.18 7.24 -3.48
N HIS A 45 4.26 7.49 -2.18
CA HIS A 45 3.53 8.57 -1.53
C HIS A 45 4.33 9.05 -0.34
N HIS A 46 4.00 10.26 0.11
CA HIS A 46 4.70 10.87 1.23
C HIS A 46 4.37 10.18 2.55
N GLU A 47 3.20 9.59 2.62
CA GLU A 47 2.72 8.90 3.81
C GLU A 47 3.51 7.61 4.06
N LEU A 48 3.48 7.17 5.33
CA LEU A 48 3.96 5.86 5.74
C LEU A 48 2.86 4.83 5.51
N GLU A 49 3.23 3.56 5.35
CA GLU A 49 2.23 2.51 5.14
C GLU A 49 2.57 1.27 5.94
N PHE A 50 1.54 0.62 6.50
CA PHE A 50 1.66 -0.71 7.07
C PHE A 50 0.65 -1.61 6.37
N LEU A 51 1.14 -2.70 5.78
CA LEU A 51 0.31 -3.67 5.08
C LEU A 51 0.42 -5.02 5.77
N TYR A 52 -0.72 -5.69 5.94
CA TYR A 52 -0.80 -6.98 6.62
C TYR A 52 -1.50 -7.97 5.71
N THR A 53 -0.93 -9.17 5.55
CA THR A 53 -1.58 -10.23 4.77
C THR A 53 -2.49 -11.04 5.69
N ALA A 54 -3.78 -10.80 5.59
CA ALA A 54 -4.77 -11.50 6.39
C ALA A 54 -5.18 -12.83 5.75
N GLU A 55 -5.20 -12.92 4.42
CA GLU A 55 -5.50 -14.12 3.67
C GLU A 55 -4.66 -14.13 2.40
N GLY A 56 -4.16 -15.31 2.01
CA GLY A 56 -3.35 -15.46 0.81
C GLY A 56 -1.88 -15.13 1.04
N THR A 57 -1.20 -14.78 -0.03
CA THR A 57 0.21 -14.40 -0.01
C THR A 57 0.40 -13.21 -0.93
N ALA A 58 0.94 -12.12 -0.38
CA ALA A 58 1.25 -10.93 -1.17
C ALA A 58 2.72 -10.95 -1.56
N LEU A 59 3.00 -10.66 -2.82
CA LEU A 59 4.37 -10.42 -3.26
C LEU A 59 4.62 -8.92 -3.20
N CYS A 60 5.54 -8.51 -2.33
CA CYS A 60 5.84 -7.11 -2.11
C CYS A 60 7.18 -6.76 -2.74
N LEU A 61 7.16 -5.80 -3.66
CA LEU A 61 8.37 -5.26 -4.26
C LEU A 61 8.55 -3.86 -3.67
N ILE A 62 9.59 -3.70 -2.87
CA ILE A 62 9.86 -2.46 -2.12
C ILE A 62 11.23 -1.96 -2.52
N GLY A 63 11.28 -0.86 -3.29
CA GLY A 63 12.54 -0.42 -3.86
C GLY A 63 13.13 -1.53 -4.71
N THR A 64 14.29 -2.06 -4.32
CA THR A 64 14.95 -3.17 -5.00
C THR A 64 14.74 -4.52 -4.30
N SER A 65 13.97 -4.55 -3.22
CA SER A 65 13.71 -5.77 -2.45
C SER A 65 12.44 -6.46 -2.92
N LYS A 66 12.45 -7.79 -2.84
CA LYS A 66 11.31 -8.62 -3.20
C LYS A 66 11.01 -9.54 -2.03
N ILE A 67 9.80 -9.44 -1.48
CA ILE A 67 9.43 -10.12 -0.24
C ILE A 67 8.11 -10.84 -0.44
N GLU A 68 8.07 -12.15 -0.16
CA GLU A 68 6.81 -12.88 -0.07
C GLU A 68 6.23 -12.69 1.33
N LEU A 69 5.06 -12.09 1.40
CA LEU A 69 4.40 -11.80 2.66
C LEU A 69 3.25 -12.78 2.85
N HIS A 70 3.53 -13.82 3.64
CA HIS A 70 2.56 -14.89 3.88
C HIS A 70 1.49 -14.44 4.88
N LYS A 71 0.40 -15.19 4.94
CA LYS A 71 -0.69 -14.96 5.88
C LYS A 71 -0.14 -14.78 7.30
N GLY A 72 -0.59 -13.74 7.97
CA GLY A 72 -0.19 -13.43 9.33
C GLY A 72 1.03 -12.52 9.45
N CYS A 73 1.60 -12.10 8.32
CA CYS A 73 2.78 -11.24 8.31
C CYS A 73 2.45 -9.84 7.84
N GLY A 74 3.14 -8.86 8.38
CA GLY A 74 2.98 -7.46 8.00
C GLY A 74 4.29 -6.85 7.55
N ILE A 75 4.20 -5.74 6.83
CA ILE A 75 5.36 -5.00 6.34
C ILE A 75 5.12 -3.52 6.51
N PHE A 76 6.17 -2.81 6.88
CA PHE A 76 6.16 -1.35 7.00
C PHE A 76 6.89 -0.75 5.81
N ILE A 77 6.28 0.25 5.18
CA ILE A 77 6.84 0.94 4.02
C ILE A 77 7.06 2.39 4.39
N ASN A 78 8.31 2.82 4.28
CA ASN A 78 8.70 4.17 4.66
C ASN A 78 8.22 5.21 3.63
N SER A 79 8.18 6.46 4.05
CA SER A 79 7.80 7.60 3.21
C SER A 79 8.68 7.65 1.95
N GLY A 80 8.04 7.89 0.81
CA GLY A 80 8.74 8.10 -0.45
C GLY A 80 9.32 6.87 -1.12
N VAL A 81 9.13 5.68 -0.55
CA VAL A 81 9.69 4.46 -1.12
C VAL A 81 8.79 3.93 -2.21
N LEU A 82 9.35 3.68 -3.39
CA LEU A 82 8.64 3.09 -4.52
C LEU A 82 8.29 1.64 -4.20
N HIS A 83 7.02 1.27 -4.38
CA HIS A 83 6.58 -0.08 -4.03
C HIS A 83 5.46 -0.58 -4.94
N ARG A 84 5.28 -1.90 -4.96
CA ARG A 84 4.28 -2.60 -5.75
C ARG A 84 3.88 -3.88 -5.02
N PHE A 85 2.61 -4.21 -5.09
CA PHE A 85 2.10 -5.47 -4.52
C PHE A 85 1.47 -6.29 -5.62
N GLU A 86 1.72 -7.62 -5.60
CA GLU A 86 1.15 -8.55 -6.56
C GLU A 86 0.51 -9.73 -5.85
N ALA A 87 -0.45 -10.36 -6.51
CA ALA A 87 -1.10 -11.56 -6.01
C ALA A 87 -1.29 -12.55 -7.15
N GLN A 88 -1.25 -13.86 -6.83
CA GLN A 88 -1.53 -14.94 -7.78
C GLN A 88 -2.88 -15.61 -7.51
N SER A 89 -3.56 -15.16 -6.48
CA SER A 89 -4.89 -15.61 -6.09
C SER A 89 -5.49 -14.57 -5.18
N SER A 90 -6.71 -14.80 -4.71
CA SER A 90 -7.36 -13.89 -3.77
C SER A 90 -6.44 -13.66 -2.56
N THR A 91 -6.10 -12.40 -2.32
CA THR A 91 -5.15 -12.02 -1.27
C THR A 91 -5.69 -10.78 -0.55
N PHE A 92 -6.22 -11.00 0.64
CA PHE A 92 -6.73 -9.91 1.46
C PHE A 92 -5.57 -9.31 2.25
N ALA A 93 -5.22 -8.09 1.89
CA ALA A 93 -4.07 -7.37 2.46
C ALA A 93 -4.51 -5.99 2.91
N PRO A 94 -5.21 -5.89 4.06
CA PRO A 94 -5.60 -4.60 4.60
C PRO A 94 -4.37 -3.78 4.91
N ASN A 95 -4.47 -2.48 4.66
CA ASN A 95 -3.35 -1.59 4.89
C ASN A 95 -3.83 -0.26 5.45
N ILE A 96 -2.95 0.38 6.21
CA ILE A 96 -3.17 1.73 6.72
C ILE A 96 -2.06 2.62 6.20
N VAL A 97 -2.46 3.77 5.68
CA VAL A 97 -1.56 4.78 5.13
C VAL A 97 -1.73 6.02 5.99
N PHE A 98 -0.65 6.51 6.56
CA PHE A 98 -0.75 7.57 7.55
C PHE A 98 0.36 8.59 7.42
N SER A 99 0.04 9.83 7.82
CA SER A 99 1.00 10.92 7.77
C SER A 99 2.13 10.70 8.77
N PRO A 100 3.37 11.04 8.41
CA PRO A 100 4.49 11.01 9.37
C PRO A 100 4.23 11.81 10.63
N THR A 101 3.37 12.83 10.59
CA THR A 101 3.03 13.62 11.78
C THR A 101 2.33 12.82 12.86
N LEU A 102 1.76 11.67 12.49
CA LEU A 102 1.11 10.79 13.46
C LEU A 102 2.11 10.15 14.42
N LEU A 103 3.33 9.86 13.93
CA LEU A 103 4.40 9.25 14.72
C LEU A 103 5.30 10.29 15.38
N ALA A 104 5.44 11.45 14.77
CA ALA A 104 6.31 12.52 15.25
C ALA A 104 5.50 13.83 15.24
N PRO A 105 4.56 13.98 16.18
CA PRO A 105 3.76 15.17 16.24
C PRO A 105 4.63 16.41 16.45
N GLU A 106 4.21 17.50 15.86
CA GLU A 106 4.88 18.78 15.96
C GLU A 106 4.94 19.24 17.42
N ASN A 107 6.07 19.75 17.81
CA ASN A 107 6.28 20.29 19.15
C ASN A 107 5.99 21.79 19.18
#